data_b340ccdc0a6cdc125726cf8ee542019e
#
_entry.id   b340ccdc0a6cdc125726cf8ee542019e
#
_cell.length_a   1.000
_cell.length_b   1.000
_cell.length_c   1.000
_cell.angle_alpha   90.00
_cell.angle_beta   90.00
_cell.angle_gamma   90.00
#
_symmetry.space_group_name_H-M   'P 1'
#
loop_
_entity.id
_entity.type
_entity.pdbx_description
1 polymer ?
#
loop_
_entity_poly.entity_id
_entity_poly.type
_entity_poly.pdbx_seq_one_letter_code
_entity_poly.pdbx_strand_id
1 'polypeptide(L)'
;MVSKKSNDQSVEYASKSLRVSINSYISFLNDPSLKNATEMAIASNLAGMAINISKTTAPHAVSYPFTSLFNVSHGHAVGLFFEKFFSFNYKNKDKSEPSFDLKKRFDLIFNLFDVQGINDFTSKISLIKKQAKLEDNLQTLNINIKQSSDDIIKGINLLRPVSYTH
;
A
#
# COMPACT_ATOMS: atom_id res chain seq x y z
N MET A 1 -2.79 -5.74 -6.71
CA MET A 1 -3.18 -7.17 -6.73
C MET A 1 -4.65 -7.39 -6.34
N VAL A 2 -5.18 -6.65 -5.37
CA VAL A 2 -6.58 -6.78 -4.89
C VAL A 2 -7.52 -5.66 -5.38
N SER A 3 -7.17 -4.93 -6.41
CA SER A 3 -8.04 -3.94 -7.05
C SER A 3 -9.04 -4.62 -7.98
N LYS A 4 -10.27 -4.11 -8.06
CA LYS A 4 -11.30 -4.61 -9.01
C LYS A 4 -10.82 -4.63 -10.47
N LYS A 5 -9.93 -3.73 -10.84
CA LYS A 5 -9.37 -3.62 -12.19
C LYS A 5 -8.11 -4.47 -12.40
N SER A 6 -7.65 -5.23 -11.38
CA SER A 6 -6.47 -6.07 -11.55
C SER A 6 -6.79 -7.28 -12.45
N ASN A 7 -5.82 -7.62 -13.29
CA ASN A 7 -5.80 -8.80 -14.14
C ASN A 7 -4.50 -9.56 -13.90
N ASP A 8 -4.32 -10.69 -14.55
CA ASP A 8 -3.14 -11.54 -14.34
C ASP A 8 -1.83 -10.83 -14.67
N GLN A 9 -1.79 -10.00 -15.72
CA GLN A 9 -0.62 -9.21 -16.07
C GLN A 9 -0.26 -8.20 -14.96
N SER A 10 -1.25 -7.48 -14.43
CA SER A 10 -0.99 -6.53 -13.32
C SER A 10 -0.55 -7.24 -12.04
N VAL A 11 -1.02 -8.45 -11.81
CA VAL A 11 -0.60 -9.28 -10.67
C VAL A 11 0.81 -9.80 -10.86
N GLU A 12 1.18 -10.20 -12.07
CA GLU A 12 2.55 -10.61 -12.40
C GLU A 12 3.54 -9.46 -12.13
N TYR A 13 3.27 -8.25 -12.67
CA TYR A 13 4.11 -7.08 -12.43
C TYR A 13 4.20 -6.74 -10.93
N ALA A 14 3.07 -6.74 -10.22
CA ALA A 14 3.05 -6.45 -8.79
C ALA A 14 3.81 -7.51 -7.98
N SER A 15 3.71 -8.79 -8.34
CA SER A 15 4.44 -9.87 -7.67
C SER A 15 5.95 -9.76 -7.87
N LYS A 16 6.39 -9.46 -9.09
CA LYS A 16 7.81 -9.20 -9.40
C LYS A 16 8.33 -8.00 -8.64
N SER A 17 7.58 -6.89 -8.63
CA SER A 17 7.90 -5.69 -7.87
C SER A 17 8.05 -5.97 -6.38
N LEU A 18 7.10 -6.66 -5.77
CA LEU A 18 7.12 -7.00 -4.34
C LEU A 18 8.32 -7.87 -3.98
N ARG A 19 8.65 -8.89 -4.78
CA ARG A 19 9.83 -9.75 -4.54
C ARG A 19 11.12 -8.92 -4.50
N VAL A 20 11.31 -8.03 -5.45
CA VAL A 20 12.50 -7.16 -5.49
C VAL A 20 12.46 -6.19 -4.30
N SER A 21 11.34 -5.51 -4.06
CA SER A 21 11.22 -4.53 -2.97
C SER A 21 11.50 -5.15 -1.60
N ILE A 22 10.89 -6.30 -1.29
CA ILE A 22 11.03 -6.95 0.03
C ILE A 22 12.49 -7.34 0.29
N ASN A 23 13.19 -7.79 -0.74
CA ASN A 23 14.59 -8.23 -0.62
C ASN A 23 15.60 -7.08 -0.57
N SER A 24 15.29 -5.96 -1.22
CA SER A 24 16.29 -4.92 -1.49
C SER A 24 16.08 -3.63 -0.71
N TYR A 25 14.87 -3.38 -0.16
CA TYR A 25 14.59 -2.05 0.40
C TYR A 25 15.43 -1.73 1.66
N ILE A 26 15.69 -2.71 2.54
CA ILE A 26 16.55 -2.50 3.72
C ILE A 26 17.99 -2.21 3.30
N SER A 27 18.50 -2.98 2.32
CA SER A 27 19.84 -2.74 1.78
C SER A 27 19.96 -1.34 1.19
N PHE A 28 18.93 -0.90 0.46
CA PHE A 28 18.88 0.45 -0.12
C PHE A 28 18.81 1.55 0.95
N LEU A 29 18.05 1.35 2.03
CA LEU A 29 17.98 2.32 3.13
C LEU A 29 19.31 2.49 3.86
N ASN A 30 20.06 1.40 4.03
CA ASN A 30 21.34 1.41 4.73
C ASN A 30 22.53 1.83 3.84
N ASP A 31 22.45 1.48 2.56
CA ASP A 31 23.49 1.78 1.57
C ASP A 31 22.82 2.06 0.21
N PRO A 32 22.61 3.33 -0.17
CA PRO A 32 22.01 3.71 -1.45
C PRO A 32 23.01 3.64 -2.61
N SER A 33 23.81 2.57 -2.67
CA SER A 33 24.74 2.28 -3.78
C SER A 33 23.99 2.17 -5.12
N LEU A 34 24.70 2.31 -6.22
CA LEU A 34 24.13 2.18 -7.55
C LEU A 34 23.38 0.85 -7.74
N LYS A 35 23.92 -0.25 -7.20
CA LYS A 35 23.29 -1.57 -7.25
C LYS A 35 21.93 -1.55 -6.54
N ASN A 36 21.89 -1.13 -5.27
CA ASN A 36 20.69 -1.12 -4.46
C ASN A 36 19.63 -0.13 -5.02
N ALA A 37 20.09 1.03 -5.50
CA ALA A 37 19.23 2.00 -6.18
C ALA A 37 18.62 1.44 -7.48
N THR A 38 19.40 0.69 -8.26
CA THR A 38 18.91 0.04 -9.49
C THR A 38 17.82 -0.99 -9.18
N GLU A 39 18.00 -1.83 -8.17
CA GLU A 39 16.98 -2.79 -7.76
C GLU A 39 15.67 -2.11 -7.33
N MET A 40 15.75 -1.04 -6.54
CA MET A 40 14.58 -0.27 -6.14
C MET A 40 13.92 0.46 -7.32
N ALA A 41 14.69 0.94 -8.30
CA ALA A 41 14.16 1.53 -9.53
C ALA A 41 13.41 0.50 -10.39
N ILE A 42 13.94 -0.72 -10.53
CA ILE A 42 13.27 -1.84 -11.20
C ILE A 42 11.96 -2.17 -10.49
N ALA A 43 11.97 -2.29 -9.15
CA ALA A 43 10.79 -2.56 -8.36
C ALA A 43 9.72 -1.48 -8.54
N SER A 44 10.12 -0.21 -8.50
CA SER A 44 9.24 0.95 -8.70
C SER A 44 8.63 0.96 -10.10
N ASN A 45 9.41 0.69 -11.14
CA ASN A 45 8.92 0.60 -12.52
C ASN A 45 7.85 -0.50 -12.65
N LEU A 46 8.13 -1.71 -12.15
CA LEU A 46 7.17 -2.82 -12.16
C LEU A 46 5.89 -2.49 -11.39
N ALA A 47 6.00 -1.79 -10.25
CA ALA A 47 4.84 -1.30 -9.52
C ALA A 47 4.02 -0.30 -10.36
N GLY A 48 4.69 0.61 -11.06
CA GLY A 48 4.06 1.56 -11.98
C GLY A 48 3.30 0.86 -13.11
N MET A 49 3.91 -0.17 -13.73
CA MET A 49 3.25 -0.99 -14.76
C MET A 49 2.00 -1.69 -14.21
N ALA A 50 2.06 -2.24 -13.00
CA ALA A 50 0.92 -2.85 -12.34
C ALA A 50 -0.19 -1.84 -12.06
N ILE A 51 0.14 -0.65 -11.53
CA ILE A 51 -0.81 0.43 -11.21
C ILE A 51 -1.44 1.01 -12.47
N ASN A 52 -0.71 1.09 -13.57
CA ASN A 52 -1.26 1.57 -14.85
C ASN A 52 -2.46 0.73 -15.30
N ILE A 53 -2.46 -0.56 -15.04
CA ILE A 53 -3.55 -1.50 -15.33
C ILE A 53 -4.58 -1.47 -14.20
N SER A 54 -4.15 -1.80 -12.97
CA SER A 54 -5.03 -2.07 -11.83
C SER A 54 -5.61 -0.82 -11.19
N LYS A 55 -5.03 0.36 -11.47
CA LYS A 55 -5.25 1.60 -10.74
C LYS A 55 -4.92 1.47 -9.25
N THR A 56 -5.09 2.56 -8.51
CA THR A 56 -4.88 2.59 -7.06
C THR A 56 -6.18 2.33 -6.30
N THR A 57 -6.09 2.11 -5.00
CA THR A 57 -7.21 1.81 -4.10
C THR A 57 -7.35 2.85 -2.99
N ALA A 58 -8.28 2.64 -2.07
CA ALA A 58 -8.63 3.57 -0.99
C ALA A 58 -7.46 4.20 -0.21
N PRO A 59 -6.37 3.49 0.16
CA PRO A 59 -5.22 4.13 0.82
C PRO A 59 -4.64 5.30 0.04
N HIS A 60 -4.55 5.19 -1.28
CA HIS A 60 -4.09 6.29 -2.13
C HIS A 60 -5.11 7.45 -2.19
N ALA A 61 -6.41 7.15 -2.26
CA ALA A 61 -7.43 8.20 -2.28
C ALA A 61 -7.40 9.04 -1.00
N VAL A 62 -7.27 8.38 0.16
CA VAL A 62 -7.21 9.04 1.47
C VAL A 62 -5.88 9.75 1.70
N SER A 63 -4.79 9.33 1.07
CA SER A 63 -3.47 9.93 1.29
C SER A 63 -3.33 11.37 0.76
N TYR A 64 -4.12 11.77 -0.24
CA TYR A 64 -3.98 13.09 -0.88
C TYR A 64 -4.10 14.27 0.09
N PRO A 65 -5.16 14.39 0.93
CA PRO A 65 -5.23 15.47 1.89
C PRO A 65 -4.08 15.46 2.89
N PHE A 66 -3.53 14.30 3.25
CA PHE A 66 -2.38 14.23 4.15
C PHE A 66 -1.11 14.80 3.52
N THR A 67 -0.95 14.61 2.23
CA THR A 67 0.16 15.23 1.49
C THR A 67 -0.05 16.73 1.32
N SER A 68 -1.24 17.18 0.92
CA SER A 68 -1.49 18.58 0.60
C SER A 68 -1.64 19.48 1.82
N LEU A 69 -2.25 19.02 2.90
CA LEU A 69 -2.54 19.81 4.10
C LEU A 69 -1.41 19.74 5.13
N PHE A 70 -0.76 18.58 5.26
CA PHE A 70 0.20 18.32 6.34
C PHE A 70 1.62 18.05 5.84
N ASN A 71 1.86 18.19 4.53
CA ASN A 71 3.17 17.97 3.92
C ASN A 71 3.79 16.60 4.22
N VAL A 72 2.96 15.57 4.46
CA VAL A 72 3.42 14.20 4.58
C VAL A 72 3.73 13.67 3.18
N SER A 73 4.92 13.10 2.97
CA SER A 73 5.26 12.54 1.66
C SER A 73 4.23 11.48 1.21
N HIS A 74 3.88 11.46 -0.08
CA HIS A 74 2.77 10.64 -0.58
C HIS A 74 2.88 9.16 -0.20
N GLY A 75 4.05 8.55 -0.35
CA GLY A 75 4.27 7.15 0.02
C GLY A 75 4.06 6.90 1.51
N HIS A 76 4.52 7.81 2.37
CA HIS A 76 4.29 7.75 3.81
C HIS A 76 2.80 7.90 4.14
N ALA A 77 2.12 8.88 3.53
CA ALA A 77 0.69 9.09 3.71
C ALA A 77 -0.15 7.86 3.30
N VAL A 78 0.22 7.16 2.21
CA VAL A 78 -0.39 5.87 1.85
C VAL A 78 -0.13 4.83 2.94
N GLY A 79 1.09 4.76 3.45
CA GLY A 79 1.52 3.82 4.52
C GLY A 79 0.73 3.97 5.82
N LEU A 80 0.32 5.21 6.19
CA LEU A 80 -0.50 5.47 7.40
C LEU A 80 -1.83 4.71 7.40
N PHE A 81 -2.40 4.46 6.23
CA PHE A 81 -3.72 3.84 6.09
C PHE A 81 -3.68 2.42 5.56
N PHE A 82 -2.58 2.01 4.94
CA PHE A 82 -2.47 0.77 4.19
C PHE A 82 -2.91 -0.46 5.00
N GLU A 83 -2.38 -0.66 6.21
CA GLU A 83 -2.67 -1.83 7.03
C GLU A 83 -4.15 -1.90 7.44
N LYS A 84 -4.75 -0.75 7.76
CA LYS A 84 -6.15 -0.66 8.16
C LYS A 84 -7.08 -1.05 7.01
N PHE A 85 -6.85 -0.49 5.82
CA PHE A 85 -7.63 -0.82 4.64
C PHE A 85 -7.39 -2.25 4.17
N PHE A 86 -6.15 -2.72 4.23
CA PHE A 86 -5.82 -4.09 3.84
C PHE A 86 -6.52 -5.11 4.76
N SER A 87 -6.45 -4.89 6.08
CA SER A 87 -7.12 -5.74 7.07
C SER A 87 -8.65 -5.70 6.92
N PHE A 88 -9.22 -4.52 6.67
CA PHE A 88 -10.65 -4.38 6.42
C PHE A 88 -11.08 -5.15 5.16
N ASN A 89 -10.36 -5.01 4.07
CA ASN A 89 -10.64 -5.73 2.83
C ASN A 89 -10.52 -7.25 3.01
N TYR A 90 -9.50 -7.71 3.73
CA TYR A 90 -9.32 -9.14 4.03
C TYR A 90 -10.49 -9.70 4.85
N LYS A 91 -10.92 -9.00 5.90
CA LYS A 91 -12.05 -9.42 6.75
C LYS A 91 -13.38 -9.44 6.01
N ASN A 92 -13.53 -8.60 5.00
CA ASN A 92 -14.76 -8.49 4.21
C ASN A 92 -14.66 -9.12 2.81
N LYS A 93 -13.63 -9.91 2.55
CA LYS A 93 -13.39 -10.52 1.22
C LYS A 93 -14.57 -11.35 0.69
N ASP A 94 -15.28 -12.02 1.59
CA ASP A 94 -16.41 -12.90 1.24
C ASP A 94 -17.72 -12.11 0.94
N LYS A 95 -17.73 -10.81 1.22
CA LYS A 95 -18.84 -9.88 0.89
C LYS A 95 -18.67 -9.21 -0.48
N SER A 96 -17.60 -9.52 -1.18
CA SER A 96 -17.22 -8.91 -2.44
C SER A 96 -17.43 -9.90 -3.57
N GLU A 97 -17.89 -9.41 -4.72
CA GLU A 97 -18.02 -10.20 -5.95
C GLU A 97 -17.01 -9.73 -7.00
N PRO A 98 -15.72 -10.04 -6.82
CA PRO A 98 -14.71 -9.71 -7.82
C PRO A 98 -14.80 -10.65 -9.02
N SER A 99 -14.29 -10.20 -10.16
CA SER A 99 -14.13 -11.04 -11.35
C SER A 99 -13.05 -12.12 -11.24
N PHE A 100 -12.41 -12.23 -10.08
CA PHE A 100 -11.34 -13.18 -9.79
C PHE A 100 -11.42 -13.67 -8.34
N ASP A 101 -10.74 -14.77 -8.02
CA ASP A 101 -10.66 -15.34 -6.68
C ASP A 101 -9.83 -14.43 -5.74
N LEU A 102 -10.52 -13.61 -4.95
CA LEU A 102 -9.90 -12.66 -4.02
C LEU A 102 -9.12 -13.37 -2.91
N LYS A 103 -9.58 -14.55 -2.47
CA LYS A 103 -8.87 -15.35 -1.47
C LYS A 103 -7.50 -15.75 -2.00
N LYS A 104 -7.43 -16.29 -3.21
CA LYS A 104 -6.14 -16.62 -3.85
C LYS A 104 -5.20 -15.41 -3.98
N ARG A 105 -5.74 -14.21 -4.20
CA ARG A 105 -4.92 -12.98 -4.27
C ARG A 105 -4.32 -12.63 -2.91
N PHE A 106 -5.08 -12.78 -1.82
CA PHE A 106 -4.53 -12.60 -0.47
C PHE A 106 -3.51 -13.67 -0.13
N ASP A 107 -3.79 -14.93 -0.42
CA ASP A 107 -2.87 -16.05 -0.19
C ASP A 107 -1.54 -15.81 -0.96
N LEU A 108 -1.61 -15.34 -2.20
CA LEU A 108 -0.43 -14.97 -2.98
C LEU A 108 0.37 -13.85 -2.31
N ILE A 109 -0.29 -12.81 -1.77
CA ILE A 109 0.38 -11.72 -1.05
C ILE A 109 1.05 -12.26 0.21
N PHE A 110 0.37 -13.08 1.00
CA PHE A 110 0.95 -13.69 2.19
C PHE A 110 2.17 -14.56 1.87
N ASN A 111 2.11 -15.36 0.82
CA ASN A 111 3.24 -16.14 0.34
C ASN A 111 4.43 -15.27 -0.11
N LEU A 112 4.16 -14.13 -0.77
CA LEU A 112 5.22 -13.19 -1.18
C LEU A 112 5.94 -12.55 0.03
N PHE A 113 5.20 -12.32 1.11
CA PHE A 113 5.75 -11.79 2.36
C PHE A 113 6.27 -12.85 3.32
N ASP A 114 6.13 -14.14 2.97
CA ASP A 114 6.47 -15.27 3.84
C ASP A 114 5.80 -15.14 5.22
N VAL A 115 4.47 -15.04 5.22
CA VAL A 115 3.63 -14.92 6.41
C VAL A 115 2.42 -15.84 6.34
N GLN A 116 1.89 -16.25 7.52
CA GLN A 116 0.80 -17.23 7.60
C GLN A 116 -0.61 -16.59 7.49
N GLY A 117 -0.72 -15.28 7.57
CA GLY A 117 -2.02 -14.62 7.50
C GLY A 117 -1.99 -13.14 7.82
N ILE A 118 -3.18 -12.57 8.05
CA ILE A 118 -3.35 -11.13 8.17
C ILE A 118 -2.59 -10.51 9.36
N ASN A 119 -2.54 -11.19 10.51
CA ASN A 119 -1.86 -10.65 11.69
C ASN A 119 -0.35 -10.62 11.49
N ASP A 120 0.23 -11.69 10.94
CA ASP A 120 1.67 -11.73 10.64
C ASP A 120 2.03 -10.72 9.55
N PHE A 121 1.16 -10.58 8.54
CA PHE A 121 1.32 -9.59 7.49
C PHE A 121 1.35 -8.16 8.05
N THR A 122 0.39 -7.78 8.87
CA THR A 122 0.35 -6.45 9.48
C THR A 122 1.55 -6.19 10.39
N SER A 123 1.96 -7.19 11.19
CA SER A 123 3.16 -7.11 12.00
C SER A 123 4.42 -6.88 11.16
N LYS A 124 4.53 -7.58 10.02
CA LYS A 124 5.67 -7.42 9.10
C LYS A 124 5.67 -6.03 8.44
N ILE A 125 4.51 -5.50 8.04
CA ILE A 125 4.40 -4.14 7.49
C ILE A 125 4.78 -3.09 8.56
N SER A 126 4.30 -3.24 9.80
CA SER A 126 4.69 -2.35 10.90
C SER A 126 6.20 -2.37 11.15
N LEU A 127 6.83 -3.56 11.08
CA LEU A 127 8.29 -3.69 11.21
C LEU A 127 9.01 -2.96 10.07
N ILE A 128 8.56 -3.13 8.84
CA ILE A 128 9.09 -2.44 7.64
C ILE A 128 9.04 -0.92 7.84
N LYS A 129 7.90 -0.39 8.27
CA LYS A 129 7.75 1.05 8.53
C LYS A 129 8.70 1.54 9.62
N LYS A 130 8.83 0.78 10.71
CA LYS A 130 9.77 1.10 11.79
C LYS A 130 11.22 1.13 11.32
N GLN A 131 11.64 0.16 10.51
CA GLN A 131 12.98 0.13 9.92
C GLN A 131 13.23 1.30 8.97
N ALA A 132 12.20 1.71 8.22
CA ALA A 132 12.23 2.88 7.36
C ALA A 132 12.09 4.21 8.13
N LYS A 133 11.97 4.18 9.45
CA LYS A 133 11.76 5.35 10.32
C LYS A 133 10.53 6.18 9.93
N LEU A 134 9.48 5.52 9.43
CA LEU A 134 8.21 6.17 9.11
C LEU A 134 7.37 6.28 10.38
N GLU A 135 6.98 7.50 10.72
CA GLU A 135 6.14 7.80 11.88
C GLU A 135 4.67 7.44 11.59
N ASP A 136 4.04 6.65 12.46
CA ASP A 136 2.64 6.26 12.35
C ASP A 136 1.71 7.06 13.29
N ASN A 137 2.28 7.79 14.24
CA ASN A 137 1.50 8.56 15.19
C ASN A 137 1.15 9.92 14.60
N LEU A 138 -0.14 10.15 14.37
CA LEU A 138 -0.63 11.39 13.79
C LEU A 138 -0.36 12.62 14.66
N GLN A 139 -0.31 12.47 15.98
CA GLN A 139 0.02 13.57 16.88
C GLN A 139 1.49 13.99 16.74
N THR A 140 2.40 13.02 16.62
CA THR A 140 3.83 13.28 16.34
C THR A 140 4.01 13.96 14.98
N LEU A 141 3.15 13.65 14.02
CA LEU A 141 3.10 14.30 12.70
C LEU A 141 2.38 15.67 12.74
N ASN A 142 1.98 16.16 13.92
CA ASN A 142 1.20 17.39 14.11
C ASN A 142 -0.14 17.40 13.35
N ILE A 143 -0.77 16.22 13.21
CA ILE A 143 -2.05 16.05 12.52
C ILE A 143 -3.18 15.89 13.52
N ASN A 144 -4.05 16.89 13.60
CA ASN A 144 -5.27 16.84 14.41
C ASN A 144 -6.47 16.51 13.52
N ILE A 145 -6.83 15.22 13.47
CA ILE A 145 -7.94 14.72 12.64
C ILE A 145 -9.26 15.43 12.99
N LYS A 146 -9.55 15.66 14.28
CA LYS A 146 -10.83 16.27 14.71
C LYS A 146 -10.97 17.69 14.19
N GLN A 147 -9.88 18.44 14.21
CA GLN A 147 -9.86 19.84 13.76
C GLN A 147 -9.90 19.95 12.23
N SER A 148 -9.33 18.99 11.53
CA SER A 148 -9.13 19.02 10.08
C SER A 148 -10.06 18.07 9.32
N SER A 149 -11.06 17.48 9.98
CA SER A 149 -11.92 16.43 9.41
C SER A 149 -12.59 16.86 8.10
N ASP A 150 -13.15 18.07 8.05
CA ASP A 150 -13.87 18.57 6.88
C ASP A 150 -12.94 18.80 5.67
N ASP A 151 -11.75 19.33 5.92
CA ASP A 151 -10.76 19.57 4.87
C ASP A 151 -10.15 18.26 4.37
N ILE A 152 -9.92 17.30 5.28
CA ILE A 152 -9.48 15.96 4.92
C ILE A 152 -10.54 15.30 4.03
N ILE A 153 -11.82 15.30 4.44
CA ILE A 153 -12.91 14.69 3.68
C ILE A 153 -13.05 15.32 2.30
N LYS A 154 -13.02 16.64 2.20
CA LYS A 154 -13.06 17.36 0.92
C LYS A 154 -11.88 17.04 0.01
N GLY A 155 -10.72 16.78 0.59
CA GLY A 155 -9.49 16.44 -0.14
C GLY A 155 -9.42 14.99 -0.63
N ILE A 156 -10.32 14.10 -0.16
CA ILE A 156 -10.35 12.69 -0.60
C ILE A 156 -10.83 12.62 -2.04
N ASN A 157 -10.02 12.04 -2.91
CA ASN A 157 -10.41 11.82 -4.29
C ASN A 157 -11.32 10.58 -4.44
N LEU A 158 -12.62 10.79 -4.34
CA LEU A 158 -13.64 9.73 -4.42
C LEU A 158 -13.74 9.05 -5.79
N LEU A 159 -13.16 9.62 -6.85
CA LEU A 159 -13.14 9.03 -8.18
C LEU A 159 -12.08 7.91 -8.33
N ARG A 160 -11.17 7.79 -7.37
CA ARG A 160 -10.08 6.80 -7.42
C ARG A 160 -10.31 5.50 -6.64
N PRO A 161 -11.19 5.38 -5.65
CA PRO A 161 -11.29 4.15 -4.91
C PRO A 161 -11.89 3.05 -5.77
N VAL A 162 -11.06 2.12 -6.15
CA VAL A 162 -11.47 0.84 -6.71
C VAL A 162 -11.23 -0.20 -5.63
N SER A 163 -11.91 -0.04 -4.49
CA SER A 163 -11.92 -1.04 -3.42
C SER A 163 -13.19 -1.89 -3.53
N TYR A 164 -13.14 -3.10 -2.98
CA TYR A 164 -14.27 -4.03 -2.99
C TYR A 164 -15.38 -3.67 -1.98
N THR A 165 -15.17 -2.64 -1.20
CA THR A 165 -16.07 -2.25 -0.12
C THR A 165 -16.79 -0.97 -0.50
N HIS A 166 -18.04 -1.15 -0.86
CA HIS A 166 -19.08 -0.13 -0.83
C HIS A 166 -20.14 -0.56 0.14
#